data_87fc57caa00103fb46bb9bcac3c06cc5
#
_entry.id   87fc57caa00103fb46bb9bcac3c06cc5
#
_cell.length_a   1.000
_cell.length_b   1.000
_cell.length_c   1.000
_cell.angle_alpha   90.00
_cell.angle_beta   90.00
_cell.angle_gamma   90.00
#
_symmetry.space_group_name_H-M   'P 1'
#
loop_
_entity.id
_entity.type
_entity.pdbx_description
1 polymer ?
#
loop_
_entity_poly.entity_id
_entity_poly.type
_entity_poly.pdbx_seq_one_letter_code
_entity_poly.pdbx_strand_id
1 'polypeptide(L)'
;AGSTFKPFVYAVAIANGYKPYHTFSKYPTTYYDRNGSVWDPKDETVATGPINISLREALARSLNNITVRLLPEIAGEPGTNELWKLDPAARKIKAMASNLGIDMSKTPAYPSIALGTAEVSLLEITSAYTTFANEGVHIDPIAITRIEDREGNVLVEYHPEYKQEVISPETAYLMVDMMRGVIRGGDGYNGTGVRLRNVYGVRQDIAGKTGTTQNSADNWFIAMTPHLVMGSWVGGEDRRIRFPTDRAYSIGQGARTALPIVGTFINFVTEDPLAYWSYDAFSPPAGFIMPEDPNENRSEMAGDNNKGTIGW
;
A
#
# COMPACT_ATOMS: atom_id res chain seq x y z
N ALA A 1 6.35 -5.81 8.71
CA ALA A 1 5.52 -5.49 7.53
C ALA A 1 6.29 -4.73 6.43
N GLY A 2 7.26 -3.90 6.81
CA GLY A 2 7.94 -3.05 5.83
C GLY A 2 6.96 -2.17 5.07
N SER A 3 7.23 -1.93 3.78
CA SER A 3 6.42 -1.02 2.95
C SER A 3 4.98 -1.48 2.66
N THR A 4 4.58 -2.71 3.03
CA THR A 4 3.15 -3.10 2.97
C THR A 4 2.31 -2.40 4.06
N PHE A 5 2.94 -1.76 5.03
CA PHE A 5 2.26 -0.95 6.05
C PHE A 5 1.93 0.48 5.57
N LYS A 6 2.60 0.98 4.54
CA LYS A 6 2.41 2.35 4.03
C LYS A 6 0.96 2.69 3.67
N PRO A 7 0.14 1.82 3.04
CA PRO A 7 -1.25 2.15 2.76
C PRO A 7 -2.06 2.60 3.97
N PHE A 8 -1.75 2.13 5.18
CA PHE A 8 -2.43 2.59 6.40
C PHE A 8 -2.07 4.04 6.75
N VAL A 9 -0.83 4.44 6.50
CA VAL A 9 -0.37 5.83 6.67
C VAL A 9 -1.07 6.75 5.67
N TYR A 10 -1.13 6.32 4.41
CA TYR A 10 -1.81 7.07 3.35
C TYR A 10 -3.32 7.13 3.58
N ALA A 11 -3.95 6.06 4.08
CA ALA A 11 -5.37 6.07 4.43
C ALA A 11 -5.69 7.10 5.51
N VAL A 12 -4.82 7.25 6.54
CA VAL A 12 -4.95 8.32 7.53
C VAL A 12 -4.83 9.69 6.88
N ALA A 13 -3.88 9.90 5.97
CA ALA A 13 -3.71 11.19 5.28
C ALA A 13 -4.94 11.50 4.40
N ILE A 14 -5.43 10.54 3.61
CA ILE A 14 -6.62 10.71 2.75
C ILE A 14 -7.85 11.00 3.61
N ALA A 15 -8.06 10.28 4.72
CA ALA A 15 -9.15 10.54 5.66
C ALA A 15 -9.08 11.94 6.31
N ASN A 16 -7.88 12.51 6.43
CA ASN A 16 -7.66 13.90 6.87
C ASN A 16 -7.77 14.94 5.73
N GLY A 17 -8.28 14.56 4.55
CA GLY A 17 -8.56 15.49 3.44
C GLY A 17 -7.47 15.61 2.38
N TYR A 18 -6.33 14.93 2.52
CA TYR A 18 -5.34 14.87 1.45
C TYR A 18 -5.91 14.15 0.21
N LYS A 19 -5.41 14.50 -0.95
CA LYS A 19 -5.84 13.93 -2.24
C LYS A 19 -4.66 13.24 -2.93
N PRO A 20 -4.90 12.24 -3.79
CA PRO A 20 -3.84 11.51 -4.49
C PRO A 20 -2.85 12.38 -5.27
N TYR A 21 -3.29 13.55 -5.74
CA TYR A 21 -2.46 14.50 -6.49
C TYR A 21 -1.65 15.47 -5.62
N HIS A 22 -1.91 15.57 -4.30
CA HIS A 22 -1.09 16.41 -3.43
C HIS A 22 0.38 16.00 -3.53
N THR A 23 1.26 16.99 -3.66
CA THR A 23 2.68 16.76 -3.90
C THR A 23 3.54 17.12 -2.71
N PHE A 24 4.62 16.36 -2.56
CA PHE A 24 5.66 16.60 -1.57
C PHE A 24 7.04 16.49 -2.22
N SER A 25 8.01 17.22 -1.65
CA SER A 25 9.39 17.14 -2.10
C SER A 25 9.96 15.73 -1.92
N LYS A 26 10.63 15.22 -2.95
CA LYS A 26 11.29 13.91 -2.94
C LYS A 26 12.58 13.86 -2.11
N TYR A 27 13.11 15.01 -1.73
CA TYR A 27 14.35 15.07 -0.96
C TYR A 27 14.13 14.62 0.49
N PRO A 28 15.15 14.00 1.11
CA PRO A 28 15.09 13.58 2.51
C PRO A 28 14.78 14.73 3.46
N THR A 29 14.15 14.42 4.58
CA THR A 29 13.97 15.32 5.71
C THR A 29 14.54 14.66 6.95
N THR A 30 15.41 15.38 7.65
CA THR A 30 16.00 14.94 8.90
C THR A 30 15.13 15.46 10.05
N TYR A 31 14.81 14.59 11.00
CA TYR A 31 14.06 14.91 12.20
C TYR A 31 14.95 14.83 13.43
N TYR A 32 14.74 15.74 14.38
CA TYR A 32 15.57 15.89 15.57
C TYR A 32 14.74 15.64 16.83
N ASP A 33 15.25 14.82 17.73
CA ASP A 33 14.64 14.61 19.04
C ASP A 33 15.24 15.55 20.10
N ARG A 34 14.52 15.71 21.22
CA ARG A 34 14.92 16.59 22.37
C ARG A 34 16.24 16.17 22.98
N ASN A 35 16.57 14.88 22.93
CA ASN A 35 17.83 14.35 23.47
C ASN A 35 19.00 14.47 22.47
N GLY A 36 18.80 15.13 21.32
CA GLY A 36 19.81 15.31 20.27
C GLY A 36 19.95 14.12 19.33
N SER A 37 19.14 13.07 19.49
CA SER A 37 19.11 11.99 18.51
C SER A 37 18.48 12.44 17.20
N VAL A 38 18.90 11.82 16.11
CA VAL A 38 18.52 12.19 14.74
C VAL A 38 17.87 11.00 14.06
N TRP A 39 16.72 11.24 13.43
CA TRP A 39 16.08 10.29 12.53
C TRP A 39 16.12 10.83 11.09
N ASP A 40 16.84 10.12 10.24
CA ASP A 40 17.09 10.51 8.85
C ASP A 40 16.66 9.39 7.89
N PRO A 41 15.33 9.19 7.72
CA PRO A 41 14.82 8.20 6.82
C PRO A 41 15.12 8.56 5.37
N LYS A 42 15.63 7.58 4.59
CA LYS A 42 16.02 7.77 3.18
C LYS A 42 15.43 6.69 2.31
N ASP A 43 15.23 7.03 1.05
CA ASP A 43 15.07 6.05 0.00
C ASP A 43 16.44 5.47 -0.36
N GLU A 44 16.46 4.21 -0.85
CA GLU A 44 17.71 3.57 -1.30
C GLU A 44 18.41 4.37 -2.41
N THR A 45 17.59 5.02 -3.24
CA THR A 45 18.05 5.91 -4.32
C THR A 45 17.18 7.14 -4.38
N VAL A 46 17.75 8.29 -4.76
CA VAL A 46 16.95 9.50 -5.01
C VAL A 46 16.00 9.24 -6.17
N ALA A 47 14.71 9.49 -5.94
CA ALA A 47 13.69 9.29 -6.95
C ALA A 47 13.97 10.14 -8.19
N THR A 48 13.87 9.54 -9.37
CA THR A 48 13.93 10.25 -10.66
C THR A 48 12.68 11.10 -10.87
N GLY A 49 12.70 12.03 -11.81
CA GLY A 49 11.55 12.88 -12.14
C GLY A 49 11.53 14.21 -11.40
N PRO A 50 10.38 14.88 -11.31
CA PRO A 50 10.24 16.23 -10.74
C PRO A 50 10.64 16.28 -9.26
N ILE A 51 10.87 17.50 -8.73
CA ILE A 51 11.20 17.70 -7.32
C ILE A 51 10.03 17.32 -6.43
N ASN A 52 8.83 17.76 -6.81
CA ASN A 52 7.59 17.44 -6.10
C ASN A 52 6.91 16.25 -6.76
N ILE A 53 6.59 15.24 -5.98
CA ILE A 53 6.01 13.97 -6.39
C ILE A 53 4.65 13.84 -5.72
N SER A 54 3.64 13.40 -6.47
CA SER A 54 2.29 13.20 -5.95
C SER A 54 2.23 12.01 -4.98
N LEU A 55 1.25 12.01 -4.08
CA LEU A 55 1.00 10.90 -3.16
C LEU A 55 0.74 9.59 -3.93
N ARG A 56 0.02 9.66 -5.06
CA ARG A 56 -0.22 8.50 -5.94
C ARG A 56 1.10 7.88 -6.41
N GLU A 57 1.97 8.69 -7.00
CA GLU A 57 3.28 8.24 -7.48
C GLU A 57 4.15 7.75 -6.31
N ALA A 58 4.15 8.47 -5.19
CA ALA A 58 4.95 8.12 -4.02
C ALA A 58 4.57 6.75 -3.44
N LEU A 59 3.26 6.43 -3.36
CA LEU A 59 2.80 5.11 -2.93
C LEU A 59 3.15 4.03 -3.95
N ALA A 60 2.97 4.31 -5.24
CA ALA A 60 3.28 3.39 -6.34
C ALA A 60 4.76 3.01 -6.38
N ARG A 61 5.64 3.99 -6.19
CA ARG A 61 7.11 3.83 -6.12
C ARG A 61 7.61 3.46 -4.73
N SER A 62 6.72 3.44 -3.74
CA SER A 62 7.05 3.09 -2.35
C SER A 62 8.08 4.01 -1.68
N LEU A 63 8.04 5.32 -1.96
CA LEU A 63 9.02 6.28 -1.48
C LEU A 63 8.90 6.50 0.04
N ASN A 64 10.00 6.32 0.76
CA ASN A 64 10.08 6.54 2.21
C ASN A 64 10.00 8.02 2.56
N ASN A 65 10.77 8.84 1.84
CA ASN A 65 10.86 10.28 2.09
C ASN A 65 9.49 10.96 2.10
N ILE A 66 8.62 10.63 1.13
CA ILE A 66 7.29 11.23 1.04
C ILE A 66 6.35 10.63 2.09
N THR A 67 6.44 9.32 2.34
CA THR A 67 5.64 8.68 3.41
C THR A 67 5.90 9.34 4.77
N VAL A 68 7.16 9.64 5.08
CA VAL A 68 7.52 10.28 6.36
C VAL A 68 7.07 11.74 6.42
N ARG A 69 7.06 12.44 5.28
CA ARG A 69 6.54 13.82 5.21
C ARG A 69 5.03 13.93 5.47
N LEU A 70 4.29 12.85 5.42
CA LEU A 70 2.89 12.82 5.86
C LEU A 70 2.74 12.90 7.38
N LEU A 71 3.77 12.54 8.15
CA LEU A 71 3.67 12.54 9.62
C LEU A 71 3.43 13.94 10.22
N PRO A 72 4.19 15.00 9.85
CA PRO A 72 3.87 16.36 10.27
C PRO A 72 2.42 16.77 9.94
N GLU A 73 1.97 16.45 8.73
CA GLU A 73 0.63 16.78 8.26
C GLU A 73 -0.46 16.06 9.07
N ILE A 74 -0.29 14.75 9.29
CA ILE A 74 -1.20 13.93 10.11
C ILE A 74 -1.18 14.36 11.57
N ALA A 75 -0.03 14.83 12.09
CA ALA A 75 0.11 15.32 13.45
C ALA A 75 -0.59 16.68 13.66
N GLY A 76 -0.81 17.45 12.60
CA GLY A 76 -1.28 18.85 12.65
C GLY A 76 -0.15 19.84 12.92
N GLU A 77 1.09 19.48 12.59
CA GLU A 77 2.33 20.26 12.75
C GLU A 77 3.08 20.41 11.41
N PRO A 78 2.44 20.98 10.37
CA PRO A 78 2.98 21.03 9.01
C PRO A 78 4.39 21.64 8.99
N GLY A 79 5.30 20.97 8.29
CA GLY A 79 6.68 21.45 8.11
C GLY A 79 7.59 21.30 9.32
N THR A 80 7.12 20.75 10.47
CA THR A 80 8.01 20.50 11.62
C THR A 80 9.06 19.44 11.28
N ASN A 81 10.24 19.59 11.84
CA ASN A 81 11.30 18.59 11.88
C ASN A 81 11.62 18.09 13.30
N GLU A 82 10.74 18.40 14.25
CA GLU A 82 10.84 18.01 15.65
C GLU A 82 10.17 16.64 15.84
N LEU A 83 10.98 15.60 16.10
CA LEU A 83 10.54 14.19 16.11
C LEU A 83 9.40 13.94 17.10
N TRP A 84 9.45 14.51 18.32
CA TRP A 84 8.41 14.32 19.34
C TRP A 84 7.04 14.91 18.96
N LYS A 85 7.01 15.87 18.04
CA LYS A 85 5.75 16.42 17.52
C LYS A 85 5.02 15.47 16.58
N LEU A 86 5.67 14.40 16.14
CA LEU A 86 5.11 13.39 15.27
C LEU A 86 4.36 12.26 16.02
N ASP A 87 4.43 12.23 17.36
CA ASP A 87 3.75 11.22 18.17
C ASP A 87 2.23 11.15 17.94
N PRO A 88 1.50 12.28 17.74
CA PRO A 88 0.08 12.20 17.40
C PRO A 88 -0.18 11.47 16.10
N ALA A 89 0.68 11.64 15.08
CA ALA A 89 0.58 10.92 13.82
C ALA A 89 0.80 9.41 14.02
N ALA A 90 1.84 9.05 14.77
CA ALA A 90 2.14 7.66 15.08
C ALA A 90 0.96 6.97 15.79
N ARG A 91 0.31 7.67 16.75
CA ARG A 91 -0.90 7.15 17.43
C ARG A 91 -2.08 6.98 16.47
N LYS A 92 -2.34 7.94 15.58
CA LYS A 92 -3.42 7.84 14.58
C LYS A 92 -3.20 6.67 13.61
N ILE A 93 -1.95 6.48 13.16
CA ILE A 93 -1.58 5.37 12.26
C ILE A 93 -1.73 4.03 12.98
N LYS A 94 -1.27 3.94 14.24
CA LYS A 94 -1.45 2.74 15.07
C LYS A 94 -2.94 2.41 15.26
N ALA A 95 -3.77 3.41 15.56
CA ALA A 95 -5.22 3.25 15.71
C ALA A 95 -5.86 2.78 14.39
N MET A 96 -5.48 3.36 13.26
CA MET A 96 -5.96 2.93 11.94
C MET A 96 -5.64 1.44 11.71
N ALA A 97 -4.40 1.02 11.92
CA ALA A 97 -4.01 -0.38 11.74
C ALA A 97 -4.78 -1.33 12.68
N SER A 98 -4.99 -0.92 13.94
CA SER A 98 -5.80 -1.70 14.89
C SER A 98 -7.26 -1.84 14.44
N ASN A 99 -7.86 -0.76 13.96
CA ASN A 99 -9.25 -0.78 13.47
C ASN A 99 -9.40 -1.68 12.24
N LEU A 100 -8.36 -1.80 11.43
CA LEU A 100 -8.27 -2.70 10.28
C LEU A 100 -7.91 -4.16 10.66
N GLY A 101 -7.91 -4.50 11.95
CA GLY A 101 -7.75 -5.88 12.44
C GLY A 101 -6.32 -6.33 12.72
N ILE A 102 -5.33 -5.43 12.70
CA ILE A 102 -3.95 -5.79 13.07
C ILE A 102 -3.76 -5.66 14.58
N ASP A 103 -3.21 -6.68 15.23
CA ASP A 103 -2.85 -6.58 16.65
C ASP A 103 -1.66 -5.64 16.87
N MET A 104 -1.96 -4.41 17.22
CA MET A 104 -0.96 -3.37 17.50
C MET A 104 -0.60 -3.27 19.00
N SER A 105 -1.05 -4.20 19.85
CA SER A 105 -0.87 -4.13 21.31
C SER A 105 0.60 -4.03 21.71
N LYS A 106 1.47 -4.79 21.04
CA LYS A 106 2.91 -4.85 21.29
C LYS A 106 3.74 -3.84 20.52
N THR A 107 3.12 -3.09 19.59
CA THR A 107 3.82 -2.12 18.74
C THR A 107 3.79 -0.74 19.38
N PRO A 108 4.94 -0.15 19.74
CA PRO A 108 4.98 1.22 20.24
C PRO A 108 4.59 2.22 19.15
N ALA A 109 3.91 3.29 19.56
CA ALA A 109 3.51 4.36 18.62
C ALA A 109 4.66 5.35 18.39
N TYR A 110 5.75 4.89 17.78
CA TYR A 110 6.85 5.74 17.33
C TYR A 110 6.67 6.18 15.86
N PRO A 111 7.18 7.34 15.45
CA PRO A 111 7.11 7.81 14.06
C PRO A 111 7.60 6.81 13.01
N SER A 112 8.57 5.97 13.36
CA SER A 112 9.08 4.90 12.48
C SER A 112 8.02 3.86 12.06
N ILE A 113 6.87 3.80 12.75
CA ILE A 113 5.73 2.95 12.37
C ILE A 113 5.28 3.23 10.92
N ALA A 114 5.44 4.47 10.45
CA ALA A 114 5.10 4.85 9.08
C ALA A 114 5.90 4.08 8.01
N LEU A 115 7.06 3.55 8.36
CA LEU A 115 7.90 2.73 7.49
C LEU A 115 7.71 1.22 7.71
N GLY A 116 6.69 0.84 8.51
CA GLY A 116 6.30 -0.56 8.72
C GLY A 116 7.20 -1.32 9.68
N THR A 117 7.64 -0.67 10.76
CA THR A 117 8.37 -1.34 11.85
C THR A 117 7.48 -2.26 12.68
N ALA A 118 6.17 -2.24 12.48
CA ALA A 118 5.25 -3.15 13.15
C ALA A 118 5.50 -4.61 12.75
N GLU A 119 5.48 -5.49 13.74
CA GLU A 119 5.47 -6.94 13.53
C GLU A 119 4.04 -7.40 13.31
N VAL A 120 3.80 -8.09 12.21
CA VAL A 120 2.48 -8.56 11.78
C VAL A 120 2.58 -9.96 11.20
N SER A 121 1.54 -10.76 11.32
CA SER A 121 1.41 -12.01 10.59
C SER A 121 0.94 -11.77 9.16
N LEU A 122 1.15 -12.75 8.29
CA LEU A 122 0.64 -12.70 6.91
C LEU A 122 -0.89 -12.61 6.88
N LEU A 123 -1.55 -13.33 7.79
CA LEU A 123 -3.00 -13.33 7.89
C LEU A 123 -3.54 -11.94 8.29
N GLU A 124 -2.97 -11.33 9.34
CA GLU A 124 -3.41 -10.01 9.81
C GLU A 124 -3.29 -8.94 8.72
N ILE A 125 -2.13 -8.84 8.06
CA ILE A 125 -1.96 -7.79 7.04
C ILE A 125 -2.80 -8.06 5.80
N THR A 126 -2.98 -9.33 5.39
CA THR A 126 -3.84 -9.68 4.26
C THR A 126 -5.30 -9.39 4.59
N SER A 127 -5.76 -9.71 5.81
CA SER A 127 -7.10 -9.37 6.31
C SER A 127 -7.32 -7.86 6.36
N ALA A 128 -6.34 -7.08 6.84
CA ALA A 128 -6.46 -5.62 6.87
C ALA A 128 -6.68 -5.01 5.48
N TYR A 129 -6.07 -5.58 4.44
CA TYR A 129 -6.27 -5.11 3.06
C TYR A 129 -7.65 -5.44 2.51
N THR A 130 -8.38 -6.44 3.05
CA THR A 130 -9.76 -6.71 2.64
C THR A 130 -10.66 -5.51 2.91
N THR A 131 -10.38 -4.70 3.92
CA THR A 131 -11.15 -3.49 4.24
C THR A 131 -11.12 -2.48 3.09
N PHE A 132 -9.98 -2.34 2.38
CA PHE A 132 -9.93 -1.48 1.19
C PHE A 132 -10.76 -2.05 0.04
N ALA A 133 -10.72 -3.37 -0.17
CA ALA A 133 -11.50 -4.03 -1.22
C ALA A 133 -13.01 -4.08 -0.90
N ASN A 134 -13.38 -4.00 0.37
CA ASN A 134 -14.73 -4.09 0.90
C ASN A 134 -15.28 -2.73 1.36
N GLU A 135 -15.04 -1.69 0.55
CA GLU A 135 -15.62 -0.34 0.73
C GLU A 135 -15.43 0.24 2.14
N GLY A 136 -14.35 -0.10 2.80
CA GLY A 136 -14.01 0.43 4.13
C GLY A 136 -14.57 -0.35 5.32
N VAL A 137 -15.28 -1.44 5.08
CA VAL A 137 -15.83 -2.32 6.12
C VAL A 137 -14.85 -3.46 6.40
N HIS A 138 -14.39 -3.56 7.64
CA HIS A 138 -13.54 -4.67 8.07
C HIS A 138 -14.39 -5.88 8.50
N ILE A 139 -13.96 -7.08 8.09
CA ILE A 139 -14.54 -8.36 8.46
C ILE A 139 -13.41 -9.25 8.99
N ASP A 140 -13.57 -9.78 10.20
CA ASP A 140 -12.59 -10.71 10.75
C ASP A 140 -12.59 -12.02 9.93
N PRO A 141 -11.42 -12.55 9.56
CA PRO A 141 -11.35 -13.75 8.74
C PRO A 141 -11.84 -14.97 9.51
N ILE A 142 -12.69 -15.79 8.89
CA ILE A 142 -13.12 -17.08 9.40
C ILE A 142 -12.58 -18.21 8.51
N ALA A 143 -12.03 -19.24 9.11
CA ALA A 143 -11.48 -20.39 8.39
C ALA A 143 -12.44 -21.59 8.37
N ILE A 144 -13.33 -21.65 9.35
CA ILE A 144 -14.32 -22.73 9.50
C ILE A 144 -15.70 -22.08 9.52
N THR A 145 -16.53 -22.41 8.55
CA THR A 145 -17.89 -21.87 8.45
C THR A 145 -18.93 -22.78 9.11
N ARG A 146 -18.65 -24.11 9.12
CA ARG A 146 -19.60 -25.09 9.66
C ARG A 146 -18.90 -26.35 10.14
N ILE A 147 -19.38 -26.93 11.21
CA ILE A 147 -18.98 -28.24 11.75
C ILE A 147 -20.21 -29.14 11.78
N GLU A 148 -20.10 -30.32 11.23
CA GLU A 148 -21.15 -31.34 11.18
C GLU A 148 -20.67 -32.65 11.86
N ASP A 149 -21.64 -33.43 12.37
CA ASP A 149 -21.40 -34.81 12.77
C ASP A 149 -21.34 -35.75 11.55
N ARG A 150 -21.15 -37.04 11.79
CA ARG A 150 -21.08 -38.05 10.72
C ARG A 150 -22.40 -38.27 10.00
N GLU A 151 -23.50 -37.92 10.64
CA GLU A 151 -24.88 -38.03 10.16
C GLU A 151 -25.30 -36.79 9.36
N GLY A 152 -24.46 -35.73 9.30
CA GLY A 152 -24.71 -34.48 8.59
C GLY A 152 -25.49 -33.44 9.41
N ASN A 153 -25.67 -33.68 10.73
CA ASN A 153 -26.30 -32.68 11.59
C ASN A 153 -25.30 -31.57 11.87
N VAL A 154 -25.75 -30.31 11.76
CA VAL A 154 -24.93 -29.12 12.07
C VAL A 154 -24.73 -29.03 13.57
N LEU A 155 -23.48 -29.11 14.00
CA LEU A 155 -23.09 -28.93 15.41
C LEU A 155 -22.82 -27.46 15.72
N VAL A 156 -22.13 -26.75 14.81
CA VAL A 156 -21.79 -25.32 14.95
C VAL A 156 -21.82 -24.70 13.56
N GLU A 157 -22.32 -23.48 13.44
CA GLU A 157 -22.24 -22.65 12.28
C GLU A 157 -21.66 -21.27 12.65
N TYR A 158 -20.67 -20.81 11.89
CA TYR A 158 -20.01 -19.52 12.08
C TYR A 158 -20.39 -18.59 10.92
N HIS A 159 -20.77 -17.37 11.29
CA HIS A 159 -21.06 -16.32 10.32
C HIS A 159 -20.03 -15.20 10.42
N PRO A 160 -19.71 -14.52 9.31
CA PRO A 160 -18.85 -13.35 9.36
C PRO A 160 -19.43 -12.28 10.28
N GLU A 161 -18.61 -11.78 11.20
CA GLU A 161 -18.97 -10.60 11.99
C GLU A 161 -18.56 -9.34 11.23
N TYR A 162 -19.56 -8.58 10.79
CA TYR A 162 -19.34 -7.29 10.15
C TYR A 162 -19.02 -6.26 11.23
N LYS A 163 -17.81 -5.72 11.21
CA LYS A 163 -17.48 -4.53 11.98
C LYS A 163 -18.13 -3.32 11.32
N GLN A 164 -18.25 -2.24 12.08
CA GLN A 164 -18.67 -0.97 11.52
C GLN A 164 -17.67 -0.51 10.46
N GLU A 165 -18.08 0.40 9.59
CA GLU A 165 -17.21 1.10 8.66
C GLU A 165 -15.99 1.68 9.40
N VAL A 166 -14.79 1.25 9.03
CA VAL A 166 -13.53 1.66 9.64
C VAL A 166 -12.98 2.91 8.97
N ILE A 167 -13.14 2.96 7.65
CA ILE A 167 -12.82 4.11 6.80
C ILE A 167 -13.96 4.30 5.82
N SER A 168 -14.18 5.55 5.37
CA SER A 168 -15.28 5.80 4.43
C SER A 168 -15.05 5.07 3.10
N PRO A 169 -16.14 4.70 2.39
CA PRO A 169 -16.05 4.08 1.08
C PRO A 169 -15.20 4.88 0.08
N GLU A 170 -15.27 6.22 0.14
CA GLU A 170 -14.47 7.10 -0.70
C GLU A 170 -12.98 6.99 -0.37
N THR A 171 -12.63 6.94 0.92
CA THR A 171 -11.24 6.73 1.36
C THR A 171 -10.74 5.36 0.90
N ALA A 172 -11.54 4.31 1.05
CA ALA A 172 -11.20 2.97 0.61
C ALA A 172 -10.96 2.92 -0.90
N TYR A 173 -11.86 3.52 -1.68
CA TYR A 173 -11.73 3.57 -3.15
C TYR A 173 -10.50 4.36 -3.61
N LEU A 174 -10.23 5.54 -2.99
CA LEU A 174 -9.03 6.31 -3.28
C LEU A 174 -7.75 5.52 -2.98
N MET A 175 -7.74 4.75 -1.91
CA MET A 175 -6.61 3.88 -1.58
C MET A 175 -6.44 2.74 -2.58
N VAL A 176 -7.52 2.09 -3.00
CA VAL A 176 -7.51 1.09 -4.08
C VAL A 176 -6.92 1.70 -5.35
N ASP A 177 -7.41 2.87 -5.75
CA ASP A 177 -6.99 3.55 -6.97
C ASP A 177 -5.50 3.94 -6.92
N MET A 178 -5.00 4.45 -5.79
CA MET A 178 -3.57 4.70 -5.59
C MET A 178 -2.75 3.41 -5.64
N MET A 179 -3.24 2.31 -5.07
CA MET A 179 -2.55 1.01 -5.08
C MET A 179 -2.60 0.31 -6.45
N ARG A 180 -3.55 0.66 -7.33
CA ARG A 180 -3.47 0.28 -8.75
C ARG A 180 -2.20 0.81 -9.41
N GLY A 181 -1.75 2.01 -9.02
CA GLY A 181 -0.50 2.60 -9.50
C GLY A 181 0.74 1.74 -9.20
N VAL A 182 0.72 0.96 -8.11
CA VAL A 182 1.80 0.00 -7.80
C VAL A 182 1.93 -1.07 -8.89
N ILE A 183 0.80 -1.51 -9.45
CA ILE A 183 0.74 -2.60 -10.46
C ILE A 183 0.83 -2.05 -11.90
N ARG A 184 0.21 -0.90 -12.15
CA ARG A 184 0.12 -0.34 -13.51
C ARG A 184 1.26 0.62 -13.82
N GLY A 185 1.84 1.27 -12.80
CA GLY A 185 2.63 2.48 -12.97
C GLY A 185 1.73 3.66 -13.28
N GLY A 186 2.31 4.71 -13.80
CA GLY A 186 1.66 5.93 -14.27
C GLY A 186 2.52 6.64 -15.30
N ASP A 187 2.11 7.83 -15.72
CA ASP A 187 2.82 8.62 -16.71
C ASP A 187 4.20 9.02 -16.17
N GLY A 188 5.23 8.50 -16.82
CA GLY A 188 6.62 8.77 -16.48
C GLY A 188 7.20 7.99 -15.29
N TYR A 189 6.45 7.07 -14.66
CA TYR A 189 6.99 6.26 -13.58
C TYR A 189 6.49 4.80 -13.60
N ASN A 190 7.33 3.90 -13.08
CA ASN A 190 6.95 2.52 -12.85
C ASN A 190 6.58 2.30 -11.38
N GLY A 191 5.50 1.56 -11.14
CA GLY A 191 5.17 1.04 -9.82
C GLY A 191 6.06 -0.15 -9.44
N THR A 192 6.21 -0.42 -8.14
CA THR A 192 7.07 -1.51 -7.65
C THR A 192 6.54 -2.90 -7.99
N GLY A 193 5.25 -3.04 -8.29
CA GLY A 193 4.57 -4.29 -8.65
C GLY A 193 4.33 -4.50 -10.15
N VAL A 194 4.89 -3.68 -11.04
CA VAL A 194 4.67 -3.77 -12.51
C VAL A 194 5.02 -5.15 -13.11
N ARG A 195 5.86 -5.93 -12.44
CA ARG A 195 6.18 -7.31 -12.84
C ARG A 195 4.95 -8.20 -12.93
N LEU A 196 3.90 -7.94 -12.14
CA LEU A 196 2.65 -8.69 -12.22
C LEU A 196 2.04 -8.59 -13.62
N ARG A 197 2.13 -7.42 -14.25
CA ARG A 197 1.67 -7.19 -15.64
C ARG A 197 2.70 -7.65 -16.69
N ASN A 198 3.97 -7.27 -16.49
CA ASN A 198 4.98 -7.37 -17.54
C ASN A 198 5.59 -8.78 -17.63
N VAL A 199 5.59 -9.54 -16.53
CA VAL A 199 6.16 -10.90 -16.47
C VAL A 199 5.06 -11.96 -16.41
N TYR A 200 4.00 -11.72 -15.62
CA TYR A 200 2.91 -12.70 -15.40
C TYR A 200 1.70 -12.43 -16.29
N GLY A 201 1.71 -11.37 -17.10
CA GLY A 201 0.64 -11.09 -18.07
C GLY A 201 -0.71 -10.71 -17.45
N VAL A 202 -0.77 -10.47 -16.15
CA VAL A 202 -2.01 -10.15 -15.43
C VAL A 202 -2.57 -8.80 -15.92
N ARG A 203 -3.79 -8.80 -16.47
CA ARG A 203 -4.44 -7.61 -17.05
C ARG A 203 -5.69 -7.16 -16.31
N GLN A 204 -6.18 -7.95 -15.38
CA GLN A 204 -7.34 -7.68 -14.54
C GLN A 204 -7.13 -6.37 -13.74
N ASP A 205 -8.22 -5.86 -13.17
CA ASP A 205 -8.17 -4.73 -12.27
C ASP A 205 -7.67 -5.18 -10.89
N ILE A 206 -6.36 -4.99 -10.67
CA ILE A 206 -5.67 -5.39 -9.46
C ILE A 206 -4.97 -4.18 -8.85
N ALA A 207 -5.18 -4.01 -7.55
CA ALA A 207 -4.42 -3.11 -6.69
C ALA A 207 -3.48 -3.93 -5.78
N GLY A 208 -2.43 -3.32 -5.26
CA GLY A 208 -1.55 -4.06 -4.36
C GLY A 208 -0.39 -3.24 -3.82
N LYS A 209 0.47 -3.89 -3.05
CA LYS A 209 1.66 -3.27 -2.46
C LYS A 209 2.77 -4.28 -2.25
N THR A 210 3.97 -3.92 -2.66
CA THR A 210 5.20 -4.65 -2.33
C THR A 210 5.74 -4.19 -0.98
N GLY A 211 6.38 -5.09 -0.27
CA GLY A 211 7.09 -4.80 0.97
C GLY A 211 8.46 -5.44 0.99
N THR A 212 9.40 -4.71 1.56
CA THR A 212 10.74 -5.20 1.84
C THR A 212 11.16 -4.57 3.17
N THR A 213 11.62 -5.37 4.11
CA THR A 213 12.16 -4.86 5.37
C THR A 213 13.64 -4.51 5.20
N GLN A 214 14.21 -3.79 6.19
CA GLN A 214 15.62 -3.43 6.17
C GLN A 214 16.50 -4.67 5.95
N ASN A 215 17.50 -4.53 5.11
CA ASN A 215 18.43 -5.60 4.72
C ASN A 215 17.75 -6.80 4.06
N SER A 216 16.55 -6.64 3.50
CA SER A 216 15.82 -7.68 2.77
C SER A 216 15.63 -8.99 3.57
N ALA A 217 15.40 -8.89 4.88
CA ALA A 217 15.12 -10.05 5.72
C ALA A 217 13.72 -10.61 5.45
N ASP A 218 12.74 -9.71 5.23
CA ASP A 218 11.36 -10.07 4.93
C ASP A 218 10.91 -9.40 3.63
N ASN A 219 10.30 -10.16 2.77
CA ASN A 219 9.78 -9.75 1.49
C ASN A 219 8.28 -10.06 1.41
N TRP A 220 7.49 -9.06 1.07
CA TRP A 220 6.04 -9.11 1.10
C TRP A 220 5.44 -8.68 -0.22
N PHE A 221 4.32 -9.26 -0.57
CA PHE A 221 3.45 -8.75 -1.61
C PHE A 221 1.99 -9.03 -1.27
N ILE A 222 1.19 -7.97 -1.26
CA ILE A 222 -0.26 -8.06 -1.12
C ILE A 222 -0.89 -7.55 -2.41
N ALA A 223 -1.82 -8.32 -2.96
CA ALA A 223 -2.62 -7.94 -4.13
C ALA A 223 -4.10 -8.16 -3.82
N MET A 224 -4.96 -7.36 -4.42
CA MET A 224 -6.41 -7.46 -4.26
C MET A 224 -7.14 -7.18 -5.56
N THR A 225 -8.18 -7.95 -5.79
CA THR A 225 -9.29 -7.71 -6.72
C THR A 225 -10.53 -7.33 -5.89
N PRO A 226 -11.68 -6.99 -6.50
CA PRO A 226 -12.92 -6.76 -5.74
C PRO A 226 -13.36 -7.95 -4.87
N HIS A 227 -12.97 -9.18 -5.24
CA HIS A 227 -13.49 -10.40 -4.60
C HIS A 227 -12.43 -11.26 -3.91
N LEU A 228 -11.14 -10.92 -4.06
CA LEU A 228 -10.06 -11.73 -3.51
C LEU A 228 -8.87 -10.87 -3.10
N VAL A 229 -8.38 -11.07 -1.89
CA VAL A 229 -7.11 -10.52 -1.42
C VAL A 229 -6.10 -11.65 -1.24
N MET A 230 -4.94 -11.47 -1.83
CA MET A 230 -3.85 -12.45 -1.87
C MET A 230 -2.62 -11.88 -1.19
N GLY A 231 -2.12 -12.57 -0.17
CA GLY A 231 -0.91 -12.20 0.54
C GLY A 231 0.19 -13.24 0.36
N SER A 232 1.42 -12.80 0.19
CA SER A 232 2.60 -13.67 0.18
C SER A 232 3.75 -13.05 0.96
N TRP A 233 4.48 -13.91 1.66
CA TRP A 233 5.66 -13.57 2.42
C TRP A 233 6.79 -14.56 2.12
N VAL A 234 7.99 -14.05 1.99
CA VAL A 234 9.21 -14.82 1.82
C VAL A 234 10.27 -14.25 2.76
N GLY A 235 10.74 -15.06 3.67
CA GLY A 235 11.75 -14.70 4.67
C GLY A 235 12.37 -15.90 5.32
N GLY A 236 13.41 -15.68 6.12
CA GLY A 236 14.02 -16.70 6.95
C GLY A 236 13.34 -16.77 8.34
N GLU A 237 13.40 -17.93 8.98
CA GLU A 237 12.98 -18.11 10.37
C GLU A 237 13.75 -17.18 11.32
N ASP A 238 15.00 -16.90 10.99
CA ASP A 238 15.84 -15.95 11.70
C ASP A 238 16.08 -14.71 10.82
N ARG A 239 15.77 -13.50 11.32
CA ARG A 239 16.01 -12.22 10.63
C ARG A 239 17.47 -11.91 10.31
N ARG A 240 18.42 -12.69 10.81
CA ARG A 240 19.82 -12.64 10.39
C ARG A 240 20.03 -13.24 9.01
N ILE A 241 19.11 -14.11 8.55
CA ILE A 241 19.07 -14.62 7.19
C ILE A 241 18.53 -13.53 6.30
N ARG A 242 19.31 -13.12 5.30
CA ARG A 242 19.00 -11.99 4.41
C ARG A 242 19.14 -12.40 2.96
N PHE A 243 18.26 -11.87 2.13
CA PHE A 243 18.39 -12.07 0.70
C PHE A 243 19.46 -11.13 0.13
N PRO A 244 20.24 -11.59 -0.88
CA PRO A 244 21.20 -10.73 -1.56
C PRO A 244 20.52 -9.51 -2.19
N THR A 245 21.13 -8.34 -1.98
CA THR A 245 20.67 -7.05 -2.54
C THR A 245 21.60 -6.50 -3.59
N ASP A 246 22.60 -7.30 -4.03
CA ASP A 246 23.53 -6.87 -5.06
C ASP A 246 22.80 -6.53 -6.37
N ARG A 247 23.36 -5.57 -7.11
CA ARG A 247 22.76 -5.08 -8.36
C ARG A 247 22.57 -6.16 -9.43
N ALA A 248 23.35 -7.24 -9.37
CA ALA A 248 23.32 -8.31 -10.37
C ALA A 248 22.07 -9.20 -10.22
N TYR A 249 21.64 -9.46 -9.00
CA TYR A 249 20.54 -10.39 -8.75
C TYR A 249 19.29 -9.75 -8.17
N SER A 250 19.37 -8.63 -7.42
CA SER A 250 18.24 -7.89 -6.81
C SER A 250 17.14 -8.78 -6.21
N ILE A 251 17.49 -10.00 -5.77
CA ILE A 251 16.55 -11.02 -5.33
C ILE A 251 15.88 -10.57 -4.02
N GLY A 252 16.56 -9.68 -3.29
CA GLY A 252 16.13 -9.24 -1.97
C GLY A 252 14.97 -8.26 -1.92
N GLN A 253 14.12 -8.20 -2.92
CA GLN A 253 12.95 -7.31 -2.96
C GLN A 253 11.66 -8.10 -3.09
N GLY A 254 10.60 -7.67 -2.40
CA GLY A 254 9.27 -8.30 -2.46
C GLY A 254 8.73 -8.45 -3.89
N ALA A 255 9.08 -7.53 -4.79
CA ALA A 255 8.75 -7.61 -6.22
C ALA A 255 9.40 -8.80 -6.95
N ARG A 256 10.45 -9.41 -6.39
CA ARG A 256 11.21 -10.50 -7.03
C ARG A 256 11.13 -11.83 -6.28
N THR A 257 10.63 -11.82 -5.05
CA THR A 257 10.49 -13.02 -4.21
C THR A 257 9.02 -13.33 -3.90
N ALA A 258 8.31 -12.43 -3.25
CA ALA A 258 6.93 -12.63 -2.84
C ALA A 258 5.92 -12.45 -3.99
N LEU A 259 6.07 -11.41 -4.83
CA LEU A 259 5.18 -11.17 -5.98
C LEU A 259 5.10 -12.36 -6.96
N PRO A 260 6.18 -13.08 -7.28
CA PRO A 260 6.11 -14.28 -8.13
C PRO A 260 5.12 -15.32 -7.65
N ILE A 261 4.97 -15.53 -6.34
CA ILE A 261 4.03 -16.50 -5.77
C ILE A 261 2.60 -16.13 -6.16
N VAL A 262 2.22 -14.86 -5.96
CA VAL A 262 0.89 -14.36 -6.34
C VAL A 262 0.70 -14.37 -7.85
N GLY A 263 1.72 -13.96 -8.63
CA GLY A 263 1.63 -13.97 -10.10
C GLY A 263 1.42 -15.35 -10.67
N THR A 264 2.15 -16.36 -10.16
CA THR A 264 1.99 -17.76 -10.55
C THR A 264 0.62 -18.30 -10.14
N PHE A 265 0.15 -17.97 -8.93
CA PHE A 265 -1.18 -18.36 -8.46
C PHE A 265 -2.28 -17.82 -9.38
N ILE A 266 -2.22 -16.52 -9.73
CA ILE A 266 -3.21 -15.90 -10.62
C ILE A 266 -3.23 -16.63 -11.98
N ASN A 267 -2.07 -16.88 -12.59
CA ASN A 267 -2.00 -17.59 -13.86
C ASN A 267 -2.60 -19.00 -13.76
N PHE A 268 -2.24 -19.72 -12.69
CA PHE A 268 -2.77 -21.08 -12.47
C PHE A 268 -4.30 -21.09 -12.37
N VAL A 269 -4.87 -20.18 -11.55
CA VAL A 269 -6.33 -20.11 -11.33
C VAL A 269 -7.06 -19.60 -12.59
N THR A 270 -6.47 -18.67 -13.34
CA THR A 270 -7.10 -18.15 -14.57
C THR A 270 -7.03 -19.11 -15.76
N GLU A 271 -6.10 -20.06 -15.75
CA GLU A 271 -5.96 -21.12 -16.76
C GLU A 271 -6.80 -22.37 -16.42
N ASP A 272 -7.20 -22.55 -15.16
CA ASP A 272 -8.01 -23.70 -14.74
C ASP A 272 -9.50 -23.45 -15.04
N PRO A 273 -10.11 -24.22 -15.96
CA PRO A 273 -11.52 -24.05 -16.32
C PRO A 273 -12.50 -24.43 -15.19
N LEU A 274 -12.04 -25.09 -14.13
CA LEU A 274 -12.85 -25.46 -12.97
C LEU A 274 -12.74 -24.43 -11.85
N ALA A 275 -11.75 -23.52 -11.90
CA ALA A 275 -11.59 -22.49 -10.90
C ALA A 275 -12.49 -21.28 -11.20
N TYR A 276 -13.09 -20.73 -10.15
CA TYR A 276 -13.82 -19.47 -10.26
C TYR A 276 -12.85 -18.31 -10.12
N TRP A 277 -12.80 -17.45 -11.13
CA TRP A 277 -12.08 -16.18 -11.10
C TRP A 277 -12.97 -15.07 -11.62
N SER A 278 -13.17 -14.01 -10.82
CA SER A 278 -13.91 -12.82 -11.26
C SER A 278 -12.99 -11.85 -11.98
N TYR A 279 -13.48 -11.31 -13.10
CA TYR A 279 -12.83 -10.25 -13.87
C TYR A 279 -13.44 -8.87 -13.57
N ASP A 280 -14.24 -8.74 -12.53
CA ASP A 280 -14.83 -7.48 -12.13
C ASP A 280 -13.76 -6.43 -11.80
N ALA A 281 -14.10 -5.17 -12.06
CA ALA A 281 -13.28 -4.04 -11.67
C ALA A 281 -13.82 -3.41 -10.37
N PHE A 282 -12.95 -2.79 -9.61
CA PHE A 282 -13.38 -1.97 -8.49
C PHE A 282 -14.22 -0.79 -8.97
N SER A 283 -15.36 -0.59 -8.38
CA SER A 283 -16.28 0.49 -8.70
C SER A 283 -16.18 1.60 -7.65
N PRO A 284 -16.28 2.88 -8.07
CA PRO A 284 -16.38 3.96 -7.11
C PRO A 284 -17.71 3.88 -6.33
N PRO A 285 -17.74 4.38 -5.09
CA PRO A 285 -18.99 4.51 -4.34
C PRO A 285 -20.02 5.35 -5.09
N ALA A 286 -21.29 5.10 -4.85
CA ALA A 286 -22.38 5.83 -5.50
C ALA A 286 -22.26 7.35 -5.28
N GLY A 287 -22.30 8.13 -6.34
CA GLY A 287 -22.15 9.59 -6.29
C GLY A 287 -20.72 10.11 -6.05
N PHE A 288 -19.74 9.23 -5.96
CA PHE A 288 -18.35 9.65 -5.80
C PHE A 288 -17.79 10.24 -7.10
N ILE A 289 -17.15 11.39 -6.96
CA ILE A 289 -16.42 12.04 -8.05
C ILE A 289 -14.92 11.99 -7.71
N MET A 290 -14.14 11.42 -8.64
CA MET A 290 -12.69 11.38 -8.47
C MET A 290 -12.14 12.81 -8.35
N PRO A 291 -11.30 13.11 -7.36
CA PRO A 291 -10.67 14.41 -7.25
C PRO A 291 -9.78 14.67 -8.46
N GLU A 292 -10.07 15.74 -9.19
CA GLU A 292 -9.27 16.18 -10.33
C GLU A 292 -7.91 16.74 -9.87
N ASP A 293 -6.86 16.42 -10.61
CA ASP A 293 -5.55 17.06 -10.41
C ASP A 293 -5.60 18.47 -11.04
N PRO A 294 -5.50 19.55 -10.24
CA PRO A 294 -5.55 20.91 -10.76
C PRO A 294 -4.40 21.24 -11.72
N ASN A 295 -3.40 20.36 -11.86
CA ASN A 295 -2.27 20.52 -12.77
C ASN A 295 -2.40 19.70 -14.06
N GLU A 296 -3.37 18.79 -14.16
CA GLU A 296 -3.56 17.92 -15.33
C GLU A 296 -3.85 18.72 -16.60
N ASN A 297 -4.69 19.75 -16.50
CA ASN A 297 -5.04 20.65 -17.61
C ASN A 297 -3.90 21.63 -18.00
N ARG A 298 -2.87 21.82 -17.18
CA ARG A 298 -1.75 22.72 -17.52
C ARG A 298 -0.77 22.11 -18.51
N SER A 299 -0.66 20.77 -18.56
CA SER A 299 0.19 20.06 -19.50
C SER A 299 -0.38 20.05 -20.92
N GLU A 300 -1.70 20.03 -21.08
CA GLU A 300 -2.35 20.13 -22.39
C GLU A 300 -2.24 21.54 -23.00
N MET A 301 -2.35 22.60 -22.20
CA MET A 301 -2.18 23.97 -22.66
C MET A 301 -0.73 24.33 -22.99
N ALA A 302 0.26 23.68 -22.37
CA ALA A 302 1.67 23.90 -22.68
C ALA A 302 2.13 23.15 -23.95
N GLY A 303 1.43 22.10 -24.37
CA GLY A 303 1.72 21.33 -25.58
C GLY A 303 1.24 21.98 -26.87
N ASP A 304 0.25 22.86 -26.82
CA ASP A 304 -0.36 23.46 -28.03
C ASP A 304 0.37 24.73 -28.52
N ASN A 305 1.25 25.30 -27.70
CA ASN A 305 2.01 26.50 -28.09
C ASN A 305 3.27 26.20 -28.92
N ASN A 306 3.56 24.94 -29.26
CA ASN A 306 4.74 24.58 -30.07
C ASN A 306 4.41 24.08 -31.48
N LYS A 307 3.16 24.29 -31.95
CA LYS A 307 2.75 24.10 -33.36
C LYS A 307 2.56 25.43 -34.05
N GLY A 308 3.58 26.25 -34.03
CA GLY A 308 3.61 27.54 -34.73
C GLY A 308 4.89 27.69 -35.52
N THR A 309 4.74 27.56 -36.84
CA THR A 309 5.61 28.09 -37.92
C THR A 309 6.99 27.43 -38.11
N ILE A 310 7.00 26.43 -38.95
CA ILE A 310 8.11 26.32 -39.93
C ILE A 310 7.52 26.80 -41.27
N GLY A 311 7.81 28.03 -41.58
CA GLY A 311 7.65 28.59 -42.93
C GLY A 311 9.02 28.83 -43.50
N TRP A 312 9.27 28.23 -44.67
CA TRP A 312 10.33 28.38 -45.67
C TRP A 312 11.74 27.91 -45.32
#